data_73626f0a50c814aadaa79293c49a0025
#
_entry.id   73626f0a50c814aadaa79293c49a0025
#
_cell.length_a   1.000
_cell.length_b   1.000
_cell.length_c   1.000
_cell.angle_alpha   90.00
_cell.angle_beta   90.00
_cell.angle_gamma   90.00
#
_symmetry.space_group_name_H-M   'P 1'
#
loop_
_entity.id
_entity.type
_entity.pdbx_description
1 polymer ?
#
loop_
_entity_poly.entity_id
_entity_poly.type
_entity_poly.pdbx_seq_one_letter_code
_entity_poly.pdbx_strand_id
1 'polypeptide(L)'
;MKHTLGRRQFLKTAGAGALAGAGLAMGAPRASAAADANSDPAKMARLLVGCCAYSYREQLAHGQMTMEEFIQKAVELRLDGVDMTVYFLKSTDPGYLENLRYLAYKNAVPFSGAACGSSMVQADAGKRADVLSDIKKWIDVTDRLGASHLRVFAGKLPAGANMQEATGWVVDGMKAACDYAAPKGIRLGLEDHSGVSQSAEVCLEIMHRVDSPFAGINLDITHFIPTPTQDPYAQIAACIPYATVSHIRDRFDDGSPIDMDRVWKMYADAGHKGYMALEYEGDARGGGEPAVAGVPKQIAKIRELCTKYSTV
;
A
#
# COMPACT_ATOMS: atom_id res chain seq x y z
N MET A 1 17.89 31.29 37.26
CA MET A 1 17.52 29.92 37.62
C MET A 1 16.22 29.57 36.89
N LYS A 2 16.31 28.76 35.82
CA LYS A 2 15.10 28.29 35.05
C LYS A 2 14.89 26.84 35.45
N HIS A 3 13.79 26.57 36.15
CA HIS A 3 13.33 25.20 36.46
C HIS A 3 12.60 24.60 35.26
N THR A 4 13.19 23.61 34.64
CA THR A 4 12.53 22.75 33.66
C THR A 4 11.81 21.61 34.36
N LEU A 5 10.49 21.60 34.33
CA LEU A 5 9.68 20.50 34.84
C LEU A 5 9.74 19.31 33.88
N GLY A 6 10.20 18.17 34.36
CA GLY A 6 10.33 16.94 33.59
C GLY A 6 8.96 16.26 33.33
N ARG A 7 8.85 15.62 32.17
CA ARG A 7 7.67 14.91 31.64
C ARG A 7 7.02 13.87 32.57
N ARG A 8 7.65 13.48 33.67
CA ARG A 8 7.13 12.48 34.63
C ARG A 8 6.19 13.05 35.69
N GLN A 9 6.07 14.37 35.84
CA GLN A 9 5.18 14.99 36.85
C GLN A 9 3.78 15.33 36.33
N PHE A 10 3.54 15.33 35.03
CA PHE A 10 2.24 15.64 34.43
C PHE A 10 1.19 14.53 34.60
N LEU A 11 1.60 13.30 34.87
CA LEU A 11 0.70 12.13 34.94
C LEU A 11 0.15 11.82 36.37
N LYS A 12 0.43 12.65 37.36
CA LYS A 12 -0.01 12.36 38.76
C LYS A 12 -1.15 13.24 39.28
N THR A 13 -1.70 14.17 38.53
CA THR A 13 -2.73 15.13 38.97
C THR A 13 -4.10 15.02 38.31
N ALA A 14 -4.41 13.92 37.64
CA ALA A 14 -5.74 13.69 37.07
C ALA A 14 -6.42 12.52 37.78
N GLY A 15 -6.87 12.75 39.01
CA GLY A 15 -7.67 11.78 39.77
C GLY A 15 -8.27 12.40 41.00
N ALA A 16 -9.48 12.90 40.93
CA ALA A 16 -10.56 12.87 41.91
C ALA A 16 -11.51 14.06 41.70
N GLY A 17 -12.74 13.76 41.36
CA GLY A 17 -13.84 14.73 41.26
C GLY A 17 -15.12 14.05 40.84
N ALA A 18 -15.73 13.30 41.79
CA ALA A 18 -17.10 12.81 41.62
C ALA A 18 -18.08 13.93 41.99
N LEU A 19 -19.06 14.21 41.13
CA LEU A 19 -20.34 14.82 41.57
C LEU A 19 -21.49 14.30 40.72
N ALA A 20 -22.49 13.84 41.42
CA ALA A 20 -23.74 13.27 40.95
C ALA A 20 -24.67 14.34 40.34
N GLY A 21 -25.38 13.97 39.28
CA GLY A 21 -26.50 14.71 38.72
C GLY A 21 -27.39 13.79 37.91
N ALA A 22 -28.55 13.44 38.47
CA ALA A 22 -29.57 12.62 37.84
C ALA A 22 -30.31 13.41 36.75
N GLY A 23 -30.48 12.78 35.57
CA GLY A 23 -31.34 13.26 34.50
C GLY A 23 -31.75 12.09 33.59
N LEU A 24 -33.00 11.63 33.78
CA LEU A 24 -33.63 10.60 32.94
C LEU A 24 -33.84 11.11 31.52
N ALA A 25 -33.27 10.43 30.53
CA ALA A 25 -33.72 10.44 29.13
C ALA A 25 -33.64 9.01 28.58
N MET A 26 -34.81 8.40 28.37
CA MET A 26 -34.93 7.11 27.67
C MET A 26 -34.53 7.26 26.20
N GLY A 27 -33.34 6.82 25.86
CA GLY A 27 -32.87 6.58 24.50
C GLY A 27 -32.71 5.08 24.32
N ALA A 28 -33.29 4.53 23.27
CA ALA A 28 -33.14 3.13 22.89
C ALA A 28 -31.66 2.72 22.81
N PRO A 29 -31.28 1.52 23.24
CA PRO A 29 -29.89 1.08 23.17
C PRO A 29 -29.53 0.90 21.71
N ARG A 30 -28.64 1.77 21.17
CA ARG A 30 -27.80 1.40 20.04
C ARG A 30 -26.98 0.22 20.51
N ALA A 31 -27.18 -0.94 19.89
CA ALA A 31 -26.30 -2.07 20.06
C ALA A 31 -24.90 -1.63 19.56
N SER A 32 -24.09 -1.13 20.48
CA SER A 32 -22.65 -1.10 20.33
C SER A 32 -22.26 -2.57 20.30
N ALA A 33 -21.78 -3.07 19.15
CA ALA A 33 -21.04 -4.30 19.12
C ALA A 33 -19.84 -4.07 20.06
N ALA A 34 -19.94 -4.57 21.28
CA ALA A 34 -18.82 -4.63 22.19
C ALA A 34 -17.81 -5.54 21.51
N ALA A 35 -16.69 -4.96 21.07
CA ALA A 35 -15.55 -5.74 20.67
C ALA A 35 -15.23 -6.68 21.83
N ASP A 36 -15.19 -7.99 21.57
CA ASP A 36 -14.84 -8.99 22.55
C ASP A 36 -13.49 -8.59 23.17
N ALA A 37 -13.50 -8.26 24.47
CA ALA A 37 -12.32 -7.81 25.21
C ALA A 37 -11.22 -8.91 25.31
N ASN A 38 -11.41 -10.03 24.62
CA ASN A 38 -10.55 -11.21 24.63
C ASN A 38 -9.97 -11.54 23.26
N SER A 39 -10.12 -10.67 22.23
CA SER A 39 -9.54 -10.89 20.92
C SER A 39 -8.05 -10.50 20.92
N ASP A 40 -7.20 -11.43 20.51
CA ASP A 40 -5.77 -11.20 20.32
C ASP A 40 -5.57 -10.09 19.25
N PRO A 41 -5.01 -8.90 19.59
CA PRO A 41 -4.82 -7.82 18.64
C PRO A 41 -3.99 -8.22 17.43
N ALA A 42 -3.15 -9.28 17.53
CA ALA A 42 -2.37 -9.80 16.43
C ALA A 42 -3.25 -10.44 15.33
N LYS A 43 -4.41 -10.98 15.72
CA LYS A 43 -5.36 -11.66 14.83
C LYS A 43 -6.47 -10.73 14.29
N MET A 44 -6.50 -9.48 14.74
CA MET A 44 -7.51 -8.52 14.30
C MET A 44 -7.12 -7.95 12.94
N ALA A 45 -8.01 -8.03 11.96
CA ALA A 45 -7.81 -7.41 10.65
C ALA A 45 -8.28 -5.95 10.64
N ARG A 46 -7.50 -5.09 9.98
CA ARG A 46 -7.88 -3.70 9.71
C ARG A 46 -7.60 -3.39 8.25
N LEU A 47 -8.63 -3.48 7.43
CA LEU A 47 -8.57 -3.30 5.99
C LEU A 47 -9.01 -1.88 5.64
N LEU A 48 -8.09 -1.07 5.14
CA LEU A 48 -8.30 0.34 4.83
C LEU A 48 -8.52 0.52 3.32
N VAL A 49 -9.43 1.42 2.97
CA VAL A 49 -9.75 1.73 1.58
C VAL A 49 -8.71 2.69 1.01
N GLY A 50 -7.93 2.24 0.03
CA GLY A 50 -6.95 3.05 -0.67
C GLY A 50 -7.23 3.22 -2.15
N CYS A 51 -6.48 4.09 -2.79
CA CYS A 51 -6.43 4.22 -4.24
C CYS A 51 -5.03 4.63 -4.69
N CYS A 52 -4.51 3.94 -5.69
CA CYS A 52 -3.26 4.30 -6.35
C CYS A 52 -3.52 5.43 -7.37
N ALA A 53 -2.64 6.42 -7.43
CA ALA A 53 -2.74 7.51 -8.41
C ALA A 53 -2.75 6.99 -9.86
N TYR A 54 -2.14 5.82 -10.10
CA TYR A 54 -2.17 5.16 -11.40
C TYR A 54 -3.59 4.85 -11.89
N SER A 55 -4.57 4.74 -11.00
CA SER A 55 -5.99 4.62 -11.37
C SER A 55 -6.51 5.77 -12.23
N TYR A 56 -5.87 6.95 -12.15
CA TYR A 56 -6.18 8.14 -12.95
C TYR A 56 -5.05 8.49 -13.93
N ARG A 57 -4.23 7.50 -14.36
CA ARG A 57 -3.03 7.71 -15.18
C ARG A 57 -3.30 8.51 -16.45
N GLU A 58 -4.42 8.29 -17.14
CA GLU A 58 -4.78 9.03 -18.35
C GLU A 58 -4.98 10.52 -18.05
N GLN A 59 -5.73 10.84 -16.98
CA GLN A 59 -5.99 12.21 -16.58
C GLN A 59 -4.73 12.91 -16.08
N LEU A 60 -3.90 12.20 -15.30
CA LEU A 60 -2.66 12.73 -14.75
C LEU A 60 -1.60 12.93 -15.85
N ALA A 61 -1.44 11.96 -16.76
CA ALA A 61 -0.46 12.03 -17.84
C ALA A 61 -0.79 13.13 -18.87
N HIS A 62 -2.09 13.40 -19.11
CA HIS A 62 -2.52 14.42 -20.05
C HIS A 62 -2.80 15.79 -19.40
N GLY A 63 -2.47 15.98 -18.12
CA GLY A 63 -2.66 17.25 -17.42
C GLY A 63 -4.13 17.64 -17.18
N GLN A 64 -5.05 16.66 -17.29
CA GLN A 64 -6.47 16.82 -16.97
C GLN A 64 -6.74 16.71 -15.47
N MET A 65 -5.76 16.25 -14.70
CA MET A 65 -5.75 16.18 -13.25
C MET A 65 -4.32 16.42 -12.77
N THR A 66 -4.16 17.11 -11.67
CA THR A 66 -2.90 17.29 -10.95
C THR A 66 -2.84 16.34 -9.75
N MET A 67 -1.66 16.15 -9.15
CA MET A 67 -1.54 15.36 -7.91
C MET A 67 -2.24 16.03 -6.73
N GLU A 68 -2.33 17.35 -6.74
CA GLU A 68 -3.11 18.13 -5.77
C GLU A 68 -4.62 17.84 -5.91
N GLU A 69 -5.14 17.79 -7.15
CA GLU A 69 -6.54 17.44 -7.42
C GLU A 69 -6.81 15.94 -7.13
N PHE A 70 -5.84 15.06 -7.31
CA PHE A 70 -5.97 13.66 -6.90
C PHE A 70 -6.13 13.53 -5.37
N ILE A 71 -5.42 14.34 -4.57
CA ILE A 71 -5.63 14.38 -3.11
C ILE A 71 -7.04 14.89 -2.78
N GLN A 72 -7.57 15.89 -3.50
CA GLN A 72 -8.96 16.33 -3.32
C GLN A 72 -9.96 15.25 -3.72
N LYS A 73 -9.70 14.53 -4.81
CA LYS A 73 -10.50 13.37 -5.24
C LYS A 73 -10.56 12.29 -4.17
N ALA A 74 -9.47 12.07 -3.43
CA ALA A 74 -9.46 11.13 -2.31
C ALA A 74 -10.45 11.53 -1.19
N VAL A 75 -10.60 12.83 -0.91
CA VAL A 75 -11.62 13.33 0.04
C VAL A 75 -13.03 13.04 -0.47
N GLU A 76 -13.30 13.35 -1.75
CA GLU A 76 -14.61 13.09 -2.38
C GLU A 76 -14.97 11.61 -2.31
N LEU A 77 -14.00 10.73 -2.56
CA LEU A 77 -14.14 9.28 -2.51
C LEU A 77 -14.08 8.71 -1.08
N ARG A 78 -13.82 9.55 -0.07
CA ARG A 78 -13.68 9.15 1.35
C ARG A 78 -12.65 8.04 1.55
N LEU A 79 -11.49 8.15 0.90
CA LEU A 79 -10.41 7.18 1.04
C LEU A 79 -9.73 7.30 2.41
N ASP A 80 -9.26 6.16 2.93
CA ASP A 80 -8.44 6.13 4.14
C ASP A 80 -6.97 6.46 3.86
N GLY A 81 -6.56 6.40 2.59
CA GLY A 81 -5.22 6.80 2.14
C GLY A 81 -5.05 6.72 0.64
N VAL A 82 -3.97 7.30 0.12
CA VAL A 82 -3.63 7.27 -1.30
C VAL A 82 -2.19 6.83 -1.53
N ASP A 83 -1.98 6.07 -2.60
CA ASP A 83 -0.67 5.70 -3.10
C ASP A 83 -0.24 6.69 -4.19
N MET A 84 0.91 7.34 -3.98
CA MET A 84 1.44 8.39 -4.83
C MET A 84 2.33 7.79 -5.91
N THR A 85 1.80 7.58 -7.11
CA THR A 85 2.63 7.14 -8.24
C THR A 85 3.54 8.29 -8.69
N VAL A 86 4.84 8.16 -8.45
CA VAL A 86 5.83 9.26 -8.63
C VAL A 86 5.98 9.74 -10.08
N TYR A 87 5.52 8.95 -11.08
CA TYR A 87 5.55 9.33 -12.49
C TYR A 87 4.79 10.62 -12.80
N PHE A 88 3.78 10.94 -11.99
CA PHE A 88 2.88 12.06 -12.17
C PHE A 88 3.23 13.28 -11.31
N LEU A 89 4.32 13.20 -10.55
CA LEU A 89 4.85 14.36 -9.84
C LEU A 89 5.42 15.36 -10.86
N LYS A 90 4.93 16.60 -10.84
CA LYS A 90 5.45 17.67 -11.72
C LYS A 90 6.86 18.12 -11.35
N SER A 91 7.31 17.84 -10.12
CA SER A 91 8.64 18.18 -9.61
C SER A 91 9.01 17.28 -8.44
N THR A 92 10.31 17.12 -8.18
CA THR A 92 10.86 16.55 -6.96
C THR A 92 11.46 17.62 -6.04
N ASP A 93 11.18 18.90 -6.30
CA ASP A 93 11.65 19.99 -5.47
C ASP A 93 11.04 19.90 -4.05
N PRO A 94 11.85 20.14 -3.02
CA PRO A 94 11.42 20.03 -1.63
C PRO A 94 10.12 20.77 -1.33
N GLY A 95 10.01 22.02 -1.78
CA GLY A 95 8.83 22.85 -1.52
C GLY A 95 7.55 22.30 -2.18
N TYR A 96 7.65 21.66 -3.34
CA TYR A 96 6.52 21.01 -3.98
C TYR A 96 6.07 19.75 -3.19
N LEU A 97 7.01 18.90 -2.81
CA LEU A 97 6.70 17.68 -2.06
C LEU A 97 6.11 18.00 -0.67
N GLU A 98 6.69 18.99 0.01
CA GLU A 98 6.20 19.48 1.30
C GLU A 98 4.80 20.08 1.19
N ASN A 99 4.48 20.77 0.08
CA ASN A 99 3.14 21.28 -0.18
C ASN A 99 2.12 20.13 -0.39
N LEU A 100 2.47 19.08 -1.13
CA LEU A 100 1.61 17.89 -1.25
C LEU A 100 1.37 17.22 0.10
N ARG A 101 2.42 17.06 0.91
CA ARG A 101 2.32 16.53 2.27
C ARG A 101 1.41 17.39 3.15
N TYR A 102 1.57 18.72 3.10
CA TYR A 102 0.70 19.64 3.85
C TYR A 102 -0.76 19.56 3.39
N LEU A 103 -0.98 19.49 2.07
CA LEU A 103 -2.32 19.35 1.51
C LEU A 103 -2.99 18.04 1.96
N ALA A 104 -2.26 16.92 1.94
CA ALA A 104 -2.72 15.64 2.43
C ALA A 104 -3.10 15.70 3.93
N TYR A 105 -2.22 16.28 4.76
CA TYR A 105 -2.48 16.48 6.19
C TYR A 105 -3.74 17.35 6.43
N LYS A 106 -3.86 18.51 5.73
CA LYS A 106 -4.99 19.41 5.87
C LYS A 106 -6.33 18.77 5.52
N ASN A 107 -6.31 17.79 4.60
CA ASN A 107 -7.51 17.08 4.16
C ASN A 107 -7.71 15.74 4.88
N ALA A 108 -6.87 15.40 5.86
CA ALA A 108 -6.88 14.12 6.58
C ALA A 108 -6.80 12.90 5.63
N VAL A 109 -6.03 13.00 4.55
CA VAL A 109 -5.76 11.94 3.59
C VAL A 109 -4.28 11.55 3.69
N PRO A 110 -3.92 10.55 4.49
CA PRO A 110 -2.52 10.10 4.58
C PRO A 110 -2.06 9.47 3.27
N PHE A 111 -0.76 9.55 3.00
CA PHE A 111 -0.15 8.77 1.93
C PHE A 111 0.09 7.34 2.43
N SER A 112 -0.62 6.37 1.85
CA SER A 112 -0.42 4.93 2.13
C SER A 112 0.92 4.43 1.61
N GLY A 113 1.45 5.07 0.56
CA GLY A 113 2.72 4.76 -0.05
C GLY A 113 3.05 5.68 -1.21
N ALA A 114 4.17 5.37 -1.83
CA ALA A 114 4.57 5.87 -3.13
C ALA A 114 4.96 4.68 -4.03
N ALA A 115 4.89 4.86 -5.35
CA ALA A 115 5.22 3.81 -6.32
C ALA A 115 6.15 4.36 -7.39
N CYS A 116 7.34 3.77 -7.55
CA CYS A 116 8.29 4.11 -8.61
C CYS A 116 8.40 3.02 -9.67
N GLY A 117 8.92 3.38 -10.85
CA GLY A 117 9.08 2.48 -12.00
C GLY A 117 10.42 1.76 -12.08
N SER A 118 11.28 1.92 -11.08
CA SER A 118 12.63 1.37 -11.10
C SER A 118 12.60 -0.15 -11.04
N SER A 119 13.21 -0.81 -12.04
CA SER A 119 13.29 -2.26 -12.20
C SER A 119 14.69 -2.76 -11.89
N MET A 120 14.82 -3.61 -10.85
CA MET A 120 16.12 -4.02 -10.28
C MET A 120 16.94 -4.93 -11.19
N VAL A 121 16.27 -5.75 -12.02
CA VAL A 121 16.94 -6.72 -12.86
C VAL A 121 17.58 -6.04 -14.07
N GLN A 122 18.91 -6.02 -14.11
CA GLN A 122 19.74 -5.56 -15.21
C GLN A 122 20.92 -6.53 -15.37
N ALA A 123 21.21 -6.98 -16.57
CA ALA A 123 22.37 -7.87 -16.83
C ALA A 123 23.70 -7.16 -16.53
N ASP A 124 23.80 -5.89 -16.86
CA ASP A 124 24.97 -5.06 -16.60
C ASP A 124 25.04 -4.58 -15.15
N ALA A 125 26.20 -4.75 -14.51
CA ALA A 125 26.40 -4.38 -13.11
C ALA A 125 26.36 -2.85 -12.88
N GLY A 126 26.84 -2.05 -13.83
CA GLY A 126 26.79 -0.59 -13.77
C GLY A 126 25.34 -0.12 -13.79
N LYS A 127 24.51 -0.68 -14.69
CA LYS A 127 23.07 -0.37 -14.75
C LYS A 127 22.34 -0.78 -13.47
N ARG A 128 22.74 -1.88 -12.81
CA ARG A 128 22.15 -2.23 -11.47
C ARG A 128 22.49 -1.17 -10.41
N ALA A 129 23.71 -0.63 -10.45
CA ALA A 129 24.10 0.45 -9.54
C ALA A 129 23.32 1.74 -9.82
N ASP A 130 23.09 2.09 -11.11
CA ASP A 130 22.27 3.24 -11.50
C ASP A 130 20.83 3.10 -11.04
N VAL A 131 20.22 1.91 -11.19
CA VAL A 131 18.87 1.61 -10.71
C VAL A 131 18.80 1.72 -9.18
N LEU A 132 19.78 1.21 -8.44
CA LEU A 132 19.83 1.34 -6.99
C LEU A 132 19.94 2.82 -6.56
N SER A 133 20.72 3.62 -7.29
CA SER A 133 20.81 5.07 -7.05
C SER A 133 19.46 5.77 -7.29
N ASP A 134 18.75 5.38 -8.35
CA ASP A 134 17.41 5.92 -8.63
C ASP A 134 16.39 5.50 -7.55
N ILE A 135 16.41 4.25 -7.10
CA ILE A 135 15.55 3.80 -5.98
C ILE A 135 15.84 4.61 -4.71
N LYS A 136 17.11 4.87 -4.37
CA LYS A 136 17.47 5.71 -3.22
C LYS A 136 16.92 7.13 -3.34
N LYS A 137 16.97 7.71 -4.53
CA LYS A 137 16.32 9.01 -4.82
C LYS A 137 14.81 8.95 -4.54
N TRP A 138 14.13 7.89 -4.97
CA TRP A 138 12.70 7.74 -4.72
C TRP A 138 12.37 7.46 -3.26
N ILE A 139 13.26 6.81 -2.52
CA ILE A 139 13.16 6.70 -1.05
C ILE A 139 13.22 8.10 -0.41
N ASP A 140 14.13 9.00 -0.85
CA ASP A 140 14.23 10.37 -0.35
C ASP A 140 12.97 11.20 -0.69
N VAL A 141 12.40 11.03 -1.88
CA VAL A 141 11.13 11.66 -2.28
C VAL A 141 9.98 11.15 -1.40
N THR A 142 9.93 9.83 -1.14
CA THR A 142 8.91 9.20 -0.28
C THR A 142 8.98 9.72 1.15
N ASP A 143 10.19 9.89 1.70
CA ASP A 143 10.45 10.48 3.01
C ASP A 143 9.90 11.93 3.09
N ARG A 144 10.20 12.77 2.09
CA ARG A 144 9.69 14.14 2.03
C ARG A 144 8.19 14.23 1.90
N LEU A 145 7.57 13.34 1.12
CA LEU A 145 6.11 13.21 1.05
C LEU A 145 5.52 12.80 2.40
N GLY A 146 6.31 12.15 3.28
CA GLY A 146 5.85 11.61 4.55
C GLY A 146 5.09 10.30 4.41
N ALA A 147 5.33 9.56 3.34
CA ALA A 147 4.87 8.19 3.18
C ALA A 147 5.86 7.19 3.80
N SER A 148 5.37 6.08 4.30
CA SER A 148 6.20 5.05 4.96
C SER A 148 6.35 3.77 4.11
N HIS A 149 6.00 3.84 2.83
CA HIS A 149 6.08 2.72 1.90
C HIS A 149 6.51 3.20 0.51
N LEU A 150 7.35 2.41 -0.18
CA LEU A 150 7.71 2.62 -1.57
C LEU A 150 7.64 1.30 -2.34
N ARG A 151 6.80 1.23 -3.37
CA ARG A 151 6.75 0.11 -4.30
C ARG A 151 7.88 0.20 -5.32
N VAL A 152 8.52 -0.94 -5.57
CA VAL A 152 9.55 -1.15 -6.58
C VAL A 152 9.25 -2.40 -7.43
N PHE A 153 9.85 -2.51 -8.62
CA PHE A 153 9.72 -3.69 -9.47
C PHE A 153 10.98 -4.57 -9.46
N ALA A 154 10.78 -5.89 -9.58
CA ALA A 154 11.86 -6.79 -9.96
C ALA A 154 12.34 -6.50 -11.39
N GLY A 155 11.43 -6.50 -12.33
CA GLY A 155 11.69 -6.31 -13.75
C GLY A 155 11.64 -7.61 -14.56
N LYS A 156 11.79 -7.47 -15.88
CA LYS A 156 11.75 -8.59 -16.82
C LYS A 156 13.09 -9.30 -16.88
N LEU A 157 13.05 -10.64 -17.04
CA LEU A 157 14.27 -11.43 -17.23
C LEU A 157 15.01 -10.98 -18.49
N PRO A 158 16.27 -10.51 -18.40
CA PRO A 158 17.04 -10.10 -19.58
C PRO A 158 17.41 -11.30 -20.47
N ALA A 159 17.55 -11.05 -21.75
CA ALA A 159 18.06 -12.08 -22.68
C ALA A 159 19.43 -12.60 -22.23
N GLY A 160 19.58 -13.92 -22.18
CA GLY A 160 20.81 -14.59 -21.77
C GLY A 160 21.02 -14.76 -20.27
N ALA A 161 20.20 -14.14 -19.43
CA ALA A 161 20.19 -14.40 -17.99
C ALA A 161 19.27 -15.56 -17.64
N ASN A 162 19.55 -16.27 -16.55
CA ASN A 162 18.65 -17.25 -15.98
C ASN A 162 17.91 -16.69 -14.76
N MET A 163 16.84 -17.38 -14.35
CA MET A 163 15.99 -16.92 -13.25
C MET A 163 16.75 -16.82 -11.92
N GLN A 164 17.66 -17.77 -11.65
CA GLN A 164 18.44 -17.78 -10.41
C GLN A 164 19.35 -16.55 -10.27
N GLU A 165 20.04 -16.18 -11.36
CA GLU A 165 20.87 -14.96 -11.40
C GLU A 165 20.03 -13.71 -11.21
N ALA A 166 18.92 -13.59 -11.97
CA ALA A 166 18.02 -12.45 -11.90
C ALA A 166 17.40 -12.29 -10.49
N THR A 167 16.98 -13.39 -9.86
CA THR A 167 16.51 -13.39 -8.47
C THR A 167 17.62 -12.92 -7.52
N GLY A 168 18.86 -13.36 -7.73
CA GLY A 168 20.02 -12.89 -6.97
C GLY A 168 20.20 -11.36 -7.04
N TRP A 169 20.10 -10.79 -8.24
CA TRP A 169 20.20 -9.32 -8.42
C TRP A 169 19.08 -8.56 -7.72
N VAL A 170 17.84 -9.10 -7.72
CA VAL A 170 16.74 -8.50 -6.95
C VAL A 170 17.01 -8.55 -5.46
N VAL A 171 17.49 -9.68 -4.94
CA VAL A 171 17.84 -9.84 -3.51
C VAL A 171 18.89 -8.81 -3.10
N ASP A 172 19.98 -8.67 -3.87
CA ASP A 172 21.05 -7.72 -3.57
C ASP A 172 20.56 -6.28 -3.63
N GLY A 173 19.75 -5.94 -4.66
CA GLY A 173 19.15 -4.62 -4.80
C GLY A 173 18.19 -4.29 -3.66
N MET A 174 17.31 -5.23 -3.27
CA MET A 174 16.39 -5.07 -2.15
C MET A 174 17.12 -4.89 -0.82
N LYS A 175 18.15 -5.69 -0.53
CA LYS A 175 18.97 -5.51 0.69
C LYS A 175 19.53 -4.11 0.78
N ALA A 176 20.26 -3.68 -0.25
CA ALA A 176 20.89 -2.36 -0.27
C ALA A 176 19.89 -1.20 -0.22
N ALA A 177 18.71 -1.36 -0.80
CA ALA A 177 17.64 -0.37 -0.74
C ALA A 177 16.94 -0.36 0.62
N CYS A 178 16.69 -1.52 1.24
CA CYS A 178 16.14 -1.63 2.61
C CYS A 178 17.07 -1.01 3.65
N ASP A 179 18.38 -1.26 3.56
CA ASP A 179 19.37 -0.65 4.46
C ASP A 179 19.34 0.88 4.38
N TYR A 180 19.13 1.43 3.18
CA TYR A 180 19.00 2.88 2.99
C TYR A 180 17.66 3.44 3.49
N ALA A 181 16.57 2.68 3.35
CA ALA A 181 15.23 3.08 3.71
C ALA A 181 14.95 2.96 5.23
N ALA A 182 15.59 2.00 5.90
CA ALA A 182 15.37 1.68 7.32
C ALA A 182 15.51 2.88 8.27
N PRO A 183 16.58 3.71 8.20
CA PRO A 183 16.71 4.88 9.06
C PRO A 183 15.59 5.93 8.86
N LYS A 184 14.90 5.89 7.73
CA LYS A 184 13.78 6.78 7.38
C LYS A 184 12.42 6.20 7.77
N GLY A 185 12.38 4.94 8.25
CA GLY A 185 11.14 4.24 8.57
C GLY A 185 10.31 3.87 7.35
N ILE A 186 10.92 3.75 6.17
CA ILE A 186 10.26 3.42 4.91
C ILE A 186 10.42 1.92 4.63
N ARG A 187 9.31 1.24 4.39
CA ARG A 187 9.27 -0.14 3.97
C ARG A 187 9.18 -0.25 2.45
N LEU A 188 9.97 -1.14 1.86
CA LEU A 188 9.94 -1.41 0.42
C LEU A 188 8.98 -2.56 0.12
N GLY A 189 8.06 -2.33 -0.82
CA GLY A 189 7.18 -3.36 -1.38
C GLY A 189 7.66 -3.78 -2.76
N LEU A 190 8.19 -5.01 -2.90
CA LEU A 190 8.44 -5.61 -4.20
C LEU A 190 7.10 -6.02 -4.80
N GLU A 191 6.74 -5.50 -5.97
CA GLU A 191 5.50 -5.92 -6.61
C GLU A 191 5.64 -7.29 -7.29
N ASP A 192 4.66 -8.15 -7.08
CA ASP A 192 4.48 -9.44 -7.78
C ASP A 192 4.00 -9.21 -9.21
N HIS A 193 4.84 -8.56 -10.01
CA HIS A 193 4.56 -8.13 -11.38
C HIS A 193 5.15 -9.11 -12.41
N SER A 194 4.69 -9.01 -13.66
CA SER A 194 5.23 -9.80 -14.78
C SER A 194 6.76 -9.75 -14.87
N GLY A 195 7.38 -10.88 -15.10
CA GLY A 195 8.85 -11.03 -15.15
C GLY A 195 9.36 -11.88 -13.98
N VAL A 196 10.40 -11.41 -13.28
CA VAL A 196 11.08 -12.22 -12.25
C VAL A 196 10.20 -12.46 -11.02
N SER A 197 9.37 -11.50 -10.63
CA SER A 197 8.50 -11.60 -9.44
C SER A 197 7.08 -12.11 -9.74
N GLN A 198 6.84 -12.74 -10.89
CA GLN A 198 5.49 -13.14 -11.31
C GLN A 198 4.87 -14.30 -10.52
N SER A 199 5.66 -15.07 -9.76
CA SER A 199 5.14 -16.18 -8.94
C SER A 199 5.35 -15.95 -7.46
N ALA A 200 4.43 -16.45 -6.65
CA ALA A 200 4.56 -16.40 -5.19
C ALA A 200 5.83 -17.11 -4.71
N GLU A 201 6.22 -18.23 -5.35
CA GLU A 201 7.44 -18.97 -5.01
C GLU A 201 8.68 -18.05 -5.07
N VAL A 202 8.86 -17.32 -6.17
CA VAL A 202 10.01 -16.42 -6.34
C VAL A 202 9.89 -15.21 -5.41
N CYS A 203 8.70 -14.63 -5.24
CA CYS A 203 8.50 -13.53 -4.29
C CYS A 203 8.90 -13.94 -2.86
N LEU A 204 8.46 -15.11 -2.40
CA LEU A 204 8.80 -15.64 -1.07
C LEU A 204 10.28 -16.00 -0.94
N GLU A 205 10.90 -16.58 -1.98
CA GLU A 205 12.35 -16.79 -2.01
C GLU A 205 13.10 -15.47 -1.81
N ILE A 206 12.69 -14.42 -2.55
CA ILE A 206 13.30 -13.08 -2.41
C ILE A 206 13.13 -12.57 -0.98
N MET A 207 11.91 -12.62 -0.41
CA MET A 207 11.67 -12.15 0.96
C MET A 207 12.53 -12.88 1.99
N HIS A 208 12.60 -14.21 1.90
CA HIS A 208 13.43 -15.02 2.80
C HIS A 208 14.92 -14.71 2.67
N ARG A 209 15.42 -14.49 1.46
CA ARG A 209 16.84 -14.18 1.23
C ARG A 209 17.21 -12.75 1.57
N VAL A 210 16.28 -11.80 1.41
CA VAL A 210 16.48 -10.39 1.83
C VAL A 210 16.53 -10.30 3.34
N ASP A 211 15.66 -11.01 4.05
CA ASP A 211 15.60 -11.12 5.51
C ASP A 211 15.67 -9.76 6.21
N SER A 212 14.83 -8.81 5.79
CA SER A 212 14.76 -7.46 6.36
C SER A 212 13.33 -7.11 6.79
N PRO A 213 13.13 -6.53 7.99
CA PRO A 213 11.81 -6.06 8.40
C PRO A 213 11.30 -4.89 7.54
N PHE A 214 12.19 -4.26 6.77
CA PHE A 214 11.85 -3.19 5.82
C PHE A 214 11.57 -3.70 4.40
N ALA A 215 11.63 -5.02 4.17
CA ALA A 215 11.18 -5.64 2.92
C ALA A 215 9.76 -6.20 3.07
N GLY A 216 9.01 -6.18 1.98
CA GLY A 216 7.72 -6.83 1.86
C GLY A 216 7.27 -6.90 0.41
N ILE A 217 6.04 -7.34 0.20
CA ILE A 217 5.43 -7.48 -1.12
C ILE A 217 4.36 -6.39 -1.27
N ASN A 218 4.45 -5.58 -2.33
CA ASN A 218 3.31 -4.80 -2.79
C ASN A 218 2.43 -5.78 -3.58
N LEU A 219 1.45 -6.36 -2.90
CA LEU A 219 0.69 -7.49 -3.43
C LEU A 219 -0.41 -7.01 -4.37
N ASP A 220 -0.17 -7.16 -5.68
CA ASP A 220 -1.22 -7.01 -6.68
C ASP A 220 -1.90 -8.36 -6.92
N ILE A 221 -3.11 -8.50 -6.43
CA ILE A 221 -3.86 -9.77 -6.46
C ILE A 221 -4.17 -10.27 -7.87
N THR A 222 -3.88 -9.50 -8.92
CA THR A 222 -4.32 -9.78 -10.30
C THR A 222 -3.26 -10.45 -11.15
N HIS A 223 -2.01 -10.42 -10.74
CA HIS A 223 -0.89 -10.93 -11.52
C HIS A 223 -0.70 -12.46 -11.42
N PHE A 224 -1.31 -13.10 -10.44
CA PHE A 224 -1.33 -14.56 -10.32
C PHE A 224 -2.42 -15.17 -11.20
N ILE A 225 -2.10 -15.43 -12.47
CA ILE A 225 -3.08 -15.92 -13.46
C ILE A 225 -3.45 -17.38 -13.16
N PRO A 226 -4.77 -17.72 -13.18
CA PRO A 226 -5.20 -19.10 -13.03
C PRO A 226 -4.63 -20.02 -14.12
N THR A 227 -4.05 -21.15 -13.74
CA THR A 227 -3.62 -22.21 -14.66
C THR A 227 -4.09 -23.58 -14.16
N PRO A 228 -4.07 -24.64 -15.00
CA PRO A 228 -4.47 -25.98 -14.56
C PRO A 228 -3.65 -26.52 -13.38
N THR A 229 -2.45 -25.98 -13.13
CA THR A 229 -1.52 -26.44 -12.09
C THR A 229 -1.28 -25.43 -10.98
N GLN A 230 -1.80 -24.19 -11.11
CA GLN A 230 -1.58 -23.12 -10.14
C GLN A 230 -2.90 -22.45 -9.76
N ASP A 231 -3.28 -22.51 -8.49
CA ASP A 231 -4.39 -21.76 -7.92
C ASP A 231 -3.90 -20.35 -7.56
N PRO A 232 -4.40 -19.28 -8.20
CA PRO A 232 -4.00 -17.91 -7.89
C PRO A 232 -4.31 -17.52 -6.45
N TYR A 233 -5.39 -18.02 -5.88
CA TYR A 233 -5.74 -17.73 -4.49
C TYR A 233 -4.75 -18.37 -3.49
N ALA A 234 -4.21 -19.54 -3.80
CA ALA A 234 -3.14 -20.13 -2.98
C ALA A 234 -1.87 -19.27 -3.01
N GLN A 235 -1.53 -18.69 -4.18
CA GLN A 235 -0.40 -17.78 -4.33
C GLN A 235 -0.64 -16.46 -3.56
N ILE A 236 -1.84 -15.86 -3.69
CA ILE A 236 -2.23 -14.67 -2.92
C ILE A 236 -2.12 -14.97 -1.42
N ALA A 237 -2.71 -16.07 -0.93
CA ALA A 237 -2.67 -16.46 0.48
C ALA A 237 -1.24 -16.58 1.01
N ALA A 238 -0.34 -17.17 0.25
CA ALA A 238 1.06 -17.33 0.62
C ALA A 238 1.80 -15.99 0.75
N CYS A 239 1.43 -14.98 -0.06
CA CYS A 239 2.05 -13.65 -0.06
C CYS A 239 1.45 -12.69 0.99
N ILE A 240 0.21 -12.88 1.44
CA ILE A 240 -0.45 -11.99 2.42
C ILE A 240 0.40 -11.70 3.68
N PRO A 241 1.11 -12.66 4.30
CA PRO A 241 1.96 -12.37 5.47
C PRO A 241 3.07 -11.35 5.22
N TYR A 242 3.47 -11.16 3.97
CA TYR A 242 4.50 -10.22 3.55
C TYR A 242 3.92 -8.95 2.92
N ALA A 243 2.59 -8.87 2.74
CA ALA A 243 1.94 -7.75 2.08
C ALA A 243 2.19 -6.43 2.84
N THR A 244 2.55 -5.38 2.10
CA THR A 244 2.75 -4.01 2.60
C THR A 244 1.58 -3.11 2.25
N VAL A 245 1.35 -2.92 0.96
CA VAL A 245 0.14 -2.36 0.35
C VAL A 245 -0.37 -3.40 -0.63
N SER A 246 -1.68 -3.51 -0.79
CA SER A 246 -2.25 -4.43 -1.79
C SER A 246 -2.92 -3.63 -2.89
N HIS A 247 -2.52 -3.90 -4.13
CA HIS A 247 -3.20 -3.37 -5.30
C HIS A 247 -4.38 -4.26 -5.66
N ILE A 248 -5.52 -3.64 -5.91
CA ILE A 248 -6.80 -4.31 -6.07
C ILE A 248 -7.42 -3.96 -7.42
N ARG A 249 -7.75 -4.99 -8.17
CA ARG A 249 -8.61 -4.95 -9.36
C ARG A 249 -9.61 -6.11 -9.26
N ASP A 250 -10.69 -6.11 -10.03
CA ASP A 250 -11.73 -7.15 -9.94
C ASP A 250 -11.55 -8.29 -10.95
N ARG A 251 -10.45 -8.27 -11.73
CA ARG A 251 -10.10 -9.30 -12.71
C ARG A 251 -8.62 -9.62 -12.66
N PHE A 252 -8.29 -10.89 -12.88
CA PHE A 252 -6.92 -11.30 -13.17
C PHE A 252 -6.44 -10.74 -14.52
N ASP A 253 -5.15 -10.77 -14.77
CA ASP A 253 -4.55 -10.25 -16.01
C ASP A 253 -5.03 -10.98 -17.29
N ASP A 254 -5.52 -12.21 -17.17
CA ASP A 254 -6.16 -12.93 -18.28
C ASP A 254 -7.63 -12.53 -18.51
N GLY A 255 -8.17 -11.60 -17.71
CA GLY A 255 -9.54 -11.10 -17.79
C GLY A 255 -10.56 -11.94 -17.01
N SER A 256 -10.18 -13.06 -16.40
CA SER A 256 -11.08 -13.85 -15.57
C SER A 256 -11.43 -13.11 -14.27
N PRO A 257 -12.67 -13.25 -13.76
CA PRO A 257 -13.13 -12.51 -12.59
C PRO A 257 -12.47 -13.02 -11.30
N ILE A 258 -12.17 -12.10 -10.38
CA ILE A 258 -11.67 -12.42 -9.04
C ILE A 258 -12.86 -12.55 -8.07
N ASP A 259 -12.87 -13.61 -7.27
CA ASP A 259 -13.75 -13.73 -6.11
C ASP A 259 -13.24 -12.80 -5.00
N MET A 260 -13.75 -11.57 -5.02
CA MET A 260 -13.34 -10.53 -4.09
C MET A 260 -13.69 -10.87 -2.63
N ASP A 261 -14.82 -11.53 -2.38
CA ASP A 261 -15.22 -11.98 -1.04
C ASP A 261 -14.19 -13.00 -0.48
N ARG A 262 -13.77 -13.96 -1.31
CA ARG A 262 -12.73 -14.94 -0.96
C ARG A 262 -11.41 -14.23 -0.62
N VAL A 263 -10.99 -13.27 -1.42
CA VAL A 263 -9.74 -12.51 -1.19
C VAL A 263 -9.81 -11.74 0.14
N TRP A 264 -10.87 -10.96 0.38
CA TRP A 264 -11.00 -10.21 1.63
C TRP A 264 -11.04 -11.11 2.86
N LYS A 265 -11.74 -12.26 2.74
CA LYS A 265 -11.73 -13.27 3.81
C LYS A 265 -10.31 -13.76 4.11
N MET A 266 -9.48 -14.03 3.09
CA MET A 266 -8.09 -14.46 3.27
C MET A 266 -7.25 -13.41 4.01
N TYR A 267 -7.39 -12.12 3.67
CA TYR A 267 -6.73 -11.02 4.39
C TYR A 267 -7.21 -10.92 5.84
N ALA A 268 -8.52 -11.06 6.06
CA ALA A 268 -9.11 -11.04 7.41
C ALA A 268 -8.62 -12.21 8.27
N ASP A 269 -8.66 -13.44 7.73
CA ASP A 269 -8.20 -14.65 8.42
C ASP A 269 -6.70 -14.57 8.79
N ALA A 270 -5.90 -13.87 7.97
CA ALA A 270 -4.49 -13.59 8.24
C ALA A 270 -4.26 -12.46 9.28
N GLY A 271 -5.31 -11.79 9.73
CA GLY A 271 -5.19 -10.63 10.63
C GLY A 271 -4.48 -9.43 9.99
N HIS A 272 -4.57 -9.27 8.67
CA HIS A 272 -3.88 -8.22 7.93
C HIS A 272 -4.32 -6.82 8.38
N LYS A 273 -3.35 -5.91 8.44
CA LYS A 273 -3.56 -4.50 8.72
C LYS A 273 -2.89 -3.67 7.64
N GLY A 274 -3.69 -3.11 6.73
CA GLY A 274 -3.10 -2.40 5.59
C GLY A 274 -4.14 -1.86 4.61
N TYR A 275 -3.65 -1.24 3.56
CA TYR A 275 -4.46 -0.64 2.52
C TYR A 275 -4.78 -1.63 1.41
N MET A 276 -6.07 -1.72 1.08
CA MET A 276 -6.61 -2.37 -0.09
C MET A 276 -6.77 -1.26 -1.15
N ALA A 277 -5.69 -0.96 -1.85
CA ALA A 277 -5.61 0.20 -2.74
C ALA A 277 -6.08 -0.17 -4.16
N LEU A 278 -7.14 0.48 -4.62
CA LEU A 278 -7.58 0.31 -6.01
C LEU A 278 -6.49 0.77 -6.98
N GLU A 279 -6.13 -0.10 -7.92
CA GLU A 279 -5.37 0.24 -9.12
C GLU A 279 -6.26 0.00 -10.34
N TYR A 280 -7.05 1.01 -10.72
CA TYR A 280 -8.04 0.87 -11.78
C TYR A 280 -7.40 0.88 -13.16
N GLU A 281 -7.70 -0.13 -13.96
CA GLU A 281 -7.23 -0.26 -15.35
C GLU A 281 -8.34 -0.58 -16.37
N GLY A 282 -9.60 -0.43 -15.98
CA GLY A 282 -10.72 -0.79 -16.85
C GLY A 282 -10.74 -0.07 -18.18
N ASP A 283 -10.25 1.15 -18.24
CA ASP A 283 -10.14 1.97 -19.44
C ASP A 283 -9.00 1.53 -20.40
N ALA A 284 -7.91 0.96 -19.89
CA ALA A 284 -6.77 0.52 -20.71
C ALA A 284 -6.92 -0.88 -21.30
N ARG A 285 -7.71 -1.73 -20.69
CA ARG A 285 -7.87 -3.15 -21.08
C ARG A 285 -8.98 -3.41 -22.12
N GLY A 286 -9.45 -2.35 -22.77
CA GLY A 286 -10.41 -2.44 -23.88
C GLY A 286 -11.85 -2.81 -23.44
N GLY A 287 -12.72 -1.83 -23.29
CA GLY A 287 -14.14 -2.01 -23.02
C GLY A 287 -14.60 -1.73 -21.60
N GLY A 288 -13.69 -1.30 -20.72
CA GLY A 288 -14.04 -0.79 -19.39
C GLY A 288 -14.49 0.68 -19.43
N GLU A 289 -15.14 1.11 -18.35
CA GLU A 289 -15.54 2.51 -18.19
C GLU A 289 -14.30 3.42 -18.00
N PRO A 290 -14.38 4.70 -18.41
CA PRO A 290 -13.35 5.68 -18.05
C PRO A 290 -13.13 5.76 -16.52
N ALA A 291 -11.90 6.03 -16.09
CA ALA A 291 -11.54 6.07 -14.66
C ALA A 291 -12.46 6.97 -13.84
N VAL A 292 -12.88 8.12 -14.39
CA VAL A 292 -13.79 9.07 -13.71
C VAL A 292 -15.15 8.44 -13.32
N ALA A 293 -15.59 7.41 -14.03
CA ALA A 293 -16.84 6.68 -13.74
C ALA A 293 -16.56 5.35 -13.01
N GLY A 294 -15.51 4.62 -13.40
CA GLY A 294 -15.18 3.29 -12.88
C GLY A 294 -14.58 3.32 -11.48
N VAL A 295 -13.66 4.26 -11.20
CA VAL A 295 -13.00 4.36 -9.89
C VAL A 295 -14.01 4.53 -8.75
N PRO A 296 -14.99 5.46 -8.79
CA PRO A 296 -15.97 5.60 -7.71
C PRO A 296 -16.77 4.32 -7.44
N LYS A 297 -17.12 3.56 -8.48
CA LYS A 297 -17.88 2.30 -8.36
C LYS A 297 -17.04 1.22 -7.68
N GLN A 298 -15.80 1.06 -8.11
CA GLN A 298 -14.89 0.07 -7.52
C GLN A 298 -14.52 0.42 -6.07
N ILE A 299 -14.30 1.69 -5.75
CA ILE A 299 -14.06 2.17 -4.38
C ILE A 299 -15.26 1.88 -3.46
N ALA A 300 -16.51 2.05 -3.94
CA ALA A 300 -17.69 1.71 -3.17
C ALA A 300 -17.70 0.21 -2.81
N LYS A 301 -17.40 -0.67 -3.78
CA LYS A 301 -17.30 -2.12 -3.56
C LYS A 301 -16.18 -2.51 -2.60
N ILE A 302 -14.99 -1.92 -2.76
CA ILE A 302 -13.86 -2.15 -1.84
C ILE A 302 -14.24 -1.73 -0.42
N ARG A 303 -14.92 -0.59 -0.26
CA ARG A 303 -15.38 -0.10 1.04
C ARG A 303 -16.35 -1.06 1.73
N GLU A 304 -17.33 -1.59 0.99
CA GLU A 304 -18.27 -2.60 1.51
C GLU A 304 -17.50 -3.83 2.03
N LEU A 305 -16.54 -4.32 1.25
CA LEU A 305 -15.71 -5.46 1.63
C LEU A 305 -14.80 -5.15 2.84
N CYS A 306 -14.13 -3.99 2.85
CA CYS A 306 -13.34 -3.57 4.00
C CYS A 306 -14.18 -3.47 5.27
N THR A 307 -15.40 -2.92 5.18
CA THR A 307 -16.33 -2.83 6.31
C THR A 307 -16.80 -4.22 6.76
N LYS A 308 -17.08 -5.13 5.82
CA LYS A 308 -17.54 -6.49 6.12
C LYS A 308 -16.49 -7.34 6.81
N TYR A 309 -15.23 -7.20 6.42
CA TYR A 309 -14.15 -8.10 6.81
C TYR A 309 -13.16 -7.53 7.83
N SER A 310 -13.14 -6.21 8.07
CA SER A 310 -12.38 -5.67 9.20
C SER A 310 -13.00 -6.11 10.52
N THR A 311 -12.16 -6.48 11.45
CA THR A 311 -12.58 -6.93 12.81
C THR A 311 -12.33 -5.84 13.86
N VAL A 312 -11.84 -4.67 13.46
CA VAL A 312 -11.58 -3.48 14.30
C VAL A 312 -12.00 -2.22 13.56
#